data_f9c4271fd5c77721d8293bdbc69981a8
#
_entry.id   f9c4271fd5c77721d8293bdbc69981a8
#
_cell.length_a   1.000
_cell.length_b   1.000
_cell.length_c   1.000
_cell.angle_alpha   90.00
_cell.angle_beta   90.00
_cell.angle_gamma   90.00
#
_symmetry.space_group_name_H-M   'P 1'
#
loop_
_entity.id
_entity.type
_entity.pdbx_description
1 polymer ?
#
loop_
_entity_poly.entity_id
_entity_poly.type
_entity_poly.pdbx_seq_one_letter_code
_entity_poly.pdbx_strand_id
1 'polypeptide(L)'
;MMMLMITSMSLTLTFLMIKHPMSMGMILLIQTIMVALITGTMSLNFWFSYILFMVMIGGMLVLLIYMTSVASNEKFKLNLNLTMMIMVVIFTLMILMFLNDKLNHYNFFKNEDIFQMSIYYNYKFSMNKFLNYPMNMLMISMIIYLLLTLIAVVKITKIKNGPLRQKI
;
A
#
# COMPACT_ATOMS: atom_id res chain seq x y z
N MET A 1 -2.92 -11.29 -12.07
CA MET A 1 -3.77 -10.32 -11.37
C MET A 1 -4.55 -10.95 -10.22
N MET A 2 -5.34 -11.98 -10.46
CA MET A 2 -6.08 -12.72 -9.39
C MET A 2 -5.18 -13.15 -8.23
N MET A 3 -3.96 -13.62 -8.51
CA MET A 3 -2.97 -14.02 -7.50
C MET A 3 -2.61 -12.90 -6.54
N LEU A 4 -2.29 -11.72 -7.08
CA LEU A 4 -1.93 -10.56 -6.26
C LEU A 4 -3.10 -10.10 -5.37
N MET A 5 -4.32 -10.18 -5.87
CA MET A 5 -5.52 -9.87 -5.07
C MET A 5 -5.71 -10.85 -3.91
N ILE A 6 -5.57 -12.16 -4.16
CA ILE A 6 -5.74 -13.19 -3.12
C ILE A 6 -4.62 -13.08 -2.08
N THR A 7 -3.37 -12.82 -2.51
CA THR A 7 -2.25 -12.63 -1.57
C THR A 7 -2.42 -11.38 -0.72
N SER A 8 -2.91 -10.28 -1.29
CA SER A 8 -3.20 -9.06 -0.54
C SER A 8 -4.32 -9.27 0.49
N MET A 9 -5.38 -10.02 0.13
CA MET A 9 -6.45 -10.40 1.06
C MET A 9 -5.94 -11.29 2.20
N SER A 10 -5.07 -12.26 1.92
CA SER A 10 -4.49 -13.10 2.97
C SER A 10 -3.60 -12.32 3.93
N LEU A 11 -2.83 -11.33 3.43
CA LEU A 11 -2.03 -10.44 4.27
C LEU A 11 -2.89 -9.53 5.17
N THR A 12 -4.02 -9.03 4.67
CA THR A 12 -4.95 -8.24 5.50
C THR A 12 -5.56 -9.07 6.64
N LEU A 13 -5.89 -10.34 6.39
CA LEU A 13 -6.37 -11.24 7.43
C LEU A 13 -5.29 -11.54 8.49
N THR A 14 -4.03 -11.73 8.08
CA THR A 14 -2.93 -11.92 9.03
C THR A 14 -2.68 -10.67 9.88
N PHE A 15 -2.84 -9.49 9.31
CA PHE A 15 -2.72 -8.21 10.05
C PHE A 15 -3.70 -8.12 11.23
N LEU A 16 -4.94 -8.60 11.08
CA LEU A 16 -5.96 -8.56 12.14
C LEU A 16 -5.60 -9.43 13.36
N MET A 17 -4.78 -10.47 13.18
CA MET A 17 -4.41 -11.40 14.25
C MET A 17 -3.16 -10.97 15.03
N ILE A 18 -2.43 -9.99 14.53
CA ILE A 18 -1.17 -9.55 15.13
C ILE A 18 -1.45 -8.45 16.15
N LYS A 19 -0.84 -8.60 17.35
CA LYS A 19 -0.96 -7.63 18.43
C LYS A 19 0.31 -6.80 18.63
N HIS A 20 1.47 -7.30 18.16
CA HIS A 20 2.75 -6.62 18.39
C HIS A 20 2.95 -5.50 17.36
N PRO A 21 3.22 -4.24 17.78
CA PRO A 21 3.28 -3.10 16.87
C PRO A 21 4.38 -3.20 15.82
N MET A 22 5.52 -3.78 16.15
CA MET A 22 6.63 -3.96 15.21
C MET A 22 6.29 -4.96 14.09
N SER A 23 5.62 -6.07 14.43
CA SER A 23 5.18 -7.05 13.43
C SER A 23 4.04 -6.52 12.56
N MET A 24 3.15 -5.69 13.10
CA MET A 24 2.11 -4.98 12.32
C MET A 24 2.75 -4.08 11.27
N GLY A 25 3.78 -3.31 11.65
CA GLY A 25 4.50 -2.44 10.70
C GLY A 25 5.16 -3.21 9.56
N MET A 26 5.78 -4.36 9.84
CA MET A 26 6.37 -5.22 8.82
C MET A 26 5.34 -5.75 7.82
N ILE A 27 4.17 -6.19 8.29
CA ILE A 27 3.10 -6.65 7.39
C ILE A 27 2.56 -5.51 6.55
N LEU A 28 2.40 -4.31 7.11
CA LEU A 28 1.98 -3.15 6.34
C LEU A 28 3.01 -2.80 5.24
N LEU A 29 4.32 -2.94 5.48
CA LEU A 29 5.33 -2.76 4.44
C LEU A 29 5.17 -3.77 3.31
N ILE A 30 4.97 -5.05 3.62
CA ILE A 30 4.73 -6.08 2.60
C ILE A 30 3.43 -5.79 1.85
N GLN A 31 2.39 -5.36 2.56
CA GLN A 31 1.11 -4.98 1.96
C GLN A 31 1.24 -3.79 1.00
N THR A 32 2.06 -2.78 1.32
CA THR A 32 2.29 -1.65 0.40
C THR A 32 2.97 -2.09 -0.90
N ILE A 33 3.88 -3.07 -0.85
CA ILE A 33 4.49 -3.66 -2.04
C ILE A 33 3.43 -4.35 -2.91
N MET A 34 2.55 -5.15 -2.29
CA MET A 34 1.48 -5.85 -3.01
C MET A 34 0.49 -4.88 -3.67
N VAL A 35 0.07 -3.84 -2.95
CA VAL A 35 -0.81 -2.80 -3.50
C VAL A 35 -0.15 -2.06 -4.65
N ALA A 36 1.14 -1.73 -4.54
CA ALA A 36 1.89 -1.09 -5.62
C ALA A 36 1.98 -1.96 -6.88
N LEU A 37 2.18 -3.26 -6.72
CA LEU A 37 2.18 -4.22 -7.85
C LEU A 37 0.78 -4.34 -8.48
N ILE A 38 -0.28 -4.42 -7.68
CA ILE A 38 -1.66 -4.47 -8.17
C ILE A 38 -1.99 -3.22 -8.98
N THR A 39 -1.70 -2.03 -8.42
CA THR A 39 -1.94 -0.76 -9.11
C THR A 39 -1.10 -0.62 -10.37
N GLY A 40 0.14 -1.14 -10.37
CA GLY A 40 1.01 -1.17 -11.56
C GLY A 40 0.45 -2.03 -12.69
N THR A 41 -0.10 -3.21 -12.36
CA THR A 41 -0.73 -4.09 -13.37
C THR A 41 -2.07 -3.58 -13.88
N MET A 42 -2.77 -2.72 -13.10
CA MET A 42 -4.02 -2.07 -13.51
C MET A 42 -3.79 -0.83 -14.36
N SER A 43 -2.67 -0.15 -14.18
CA SER A 43 -2.32 1.06 -14.92
C SER A 43 -1.48 0.71 -16.16
N LEU A 44 -1.58 1.53 -17.19
CA LEU A 44 -0.77 1.37 -18.41
C LEU A 44 0.72 1.64 -18.18
N ASN A 45 1.05 2.37 -17.11
CA ASN A 45 2.41 2.76 -16.78
C ASN A 45 2.71 2.51 -15.30
N PHE A 46 3.81 1.87 -15.01
CA PHE A 46 4.30 1.63 -13.66
C PHE A 46 4.80 2.89 -12.92
N TRP A 47 4.90 4.03 -13.60
CA TRP A 47 5.35 5.28 -13.01
C TRP A 47 4.49 5.73 -11.81
N PHE A 48 3.17 5.70 -11.96
CA PHE A 48 2.24 6.08 -10.89
C PHE A 48 2.29 5.11 -9.70
N SER A 49 2.42 3.83 -9.99
CA SER A 49 2.61 2.79 -8.98
C SER A 49 3.90 3.01 -8.19
N TYR A 50 4.99 3.38 -8.85
CA TYR A 50 6.25 3.69 -8.21
C TYR A 50 6.16 4.90 -7.28
N ILE A 51 5.51 5.99 -7.70
CA ILE A 51 5.28 7.17 -6.85
C ILE A 51 4.44 6.81 -5.63
N LEU A 52 3.34 6.07 -5.82
CA LEU A 52 2.50 5.59 -4.73
C LEU A 52 3.32 4.78 -3.72
N PHE A 53 4.14 3.86 -4.19
CA PHE A 53 5.02 3.04 -3.37
C PHE A 53 6.00 3.89 -2.55
N MET A 54 6.67 4.87 -3.17
CA MET A 54 7.61 5.77 -2.49
C MET A 54 6.95 6.60 -1.39
N VAL A 55 5.75 7.15 -1.66
CA VAL A 55 5.00 7.95 -0.68
C VAL A 55 4.54 7.07 0.50
N MET A 56 4.02 5.88 0.22
CA MET A 56 3.54 4.96 1.25
C MET A 56 4.67 4.44 2.13
N ILE A 57 5.81 4.06 1.55
CA ILE A 57 7.00 3.65 2.34
C ILE A 57 7.50 4.80 3.19
N GLY A 58 7.59 6.02 2.65
CA GLY A 58 8.02 7.18 3.42
C GLY A 58 7.15 7.40 4.66
N GLY A 59 5.82 7.33 4.53
CA GLY A 59 4.90 7.41 5.65
C GLY A 59 5.04 6.25 6.64
N MET A 60 5.18 5.02 6.15
CA MET A 60 5.35 3.82 6.99
C MET A 60 6.69 3.79 7.73
N LEU A 61 7.77 4.27 7.11
CA LEU A 61 9.08 4.38 7.76
C LEU A 61 9.02 5.30 8.98
N VAL A 62 8.40 6.46 8.86
CA VAL A 62 8.21 7.39 9.98
C VAL A 62 7.42 6.72 11.10
N LEU A 63 6.31 6.05 10.76
CA LEU A 63 5.48 5.35 11.73
C LEU A 63 6.25 4.23 12.43
N LEU A 64 7.07 3.44 11.72
CA LEU A 64 7.94 2.40 12.29
C LEU A 64 8.97 2.98 13.27
N ILE A 65 9.61 4.11 12.94
CA ILE A 65 10.58 4.77 13.82
C ILE A 65 9.91 5.20 15.12
N TYR A 66 8.73 5.79 15.07
CA TYR A 66 7.97 6.15 16.27
C TYR A 66 7.56 4.92 17.09
N MET A 67 7.08 3.86 16.42
CA MET A 67 6.68 2.62 17.09
C MET A 67 7.86 1.93 17.77
N THR A 68 9.04 1.88 17.14
CA THR A 68 10.24 1.30 17.77
C THR A 68 10.71 2.13 18.96
N SER A 69 10.57 3.44 18.92
CA SER A 69 10.90 4.33 20.04
C SER A 69 9.97 4.13 21.23
N VAL A 70 8.66 4.00 21.00
CA VAL A 70 7.65 3.85 22.08
C VAL A 70 7.61 2.42 22.63
N ALA A 71 7.71 1.42 21.74
CA ALA A 71 7.59 -0.01 22.09
C ALA A 71 8.95 -0.69 22.34
N SER A 72 10.02 0.06 22.61
CA SER A 72 11.37 -0.48 22.83
C SER A 72 11.46 -1.50 23.98
N ASN A 73 10.55 -1.44 24.95
CA ASN A 73 10.51 -2.33 26.09
C ASN A 73 9.62 -3.58 25.92
N GLU A 74 8.91 -3.71 24.80
CA GLU A 74 8.09 -4.90 24.54
C GLU A 74 8.95 -6.05 23.99
N LYS A 75 9.06 -7.13 24.78
CA LYS A 75 9.76 -8.34 24.35
C LYS A 75 8.95 -9.05 23.26
N PHE A 76 9.60 -9.34 22.14
CA PHE A 76 9.03 -10.13 21.06
C PHE A 76 8.75 -11.56 21.51
N LYS A 77 7.48 -11.93 21.64
CA LYS A 77 7.05 -13.30 21.91
C LYS A 77 6.47 -13.89 20.62
N LEU A 78 7.11 -14.91 20.09
CA LEU A 78 6.57 -15.70 18.98
C LEU A 78 5.30 -16.41 19.45
N ASN A 79 4.14 -15.97 18.95
CA ASN A 79 2.88 -16.67 19.15
C ASN A 79 2.74 -17.79 18.12
N LEU A 80 2.51 -19.02 18.59
CA LEU A 80 2.25 -20.20 17.72
C LEU A 80 1.12 -19.94 16.72
N ASN A 81 0.09 -19.19 17.10
CA ASN A 81 -0.99 -18.81 16.21
C ASN A 81 -0.52 -17.95 15.01
N LEU A 82 0.50 -17.13 15.21
CA LEU A 82 1.07 -16.27 14.17
C LEU A 82 1.90 -17.12 13.17
N THR A 83 2.66 -18.07 13.66
CA THR A 83 3.43 -19.00 12.80
C THR A 83 2.50 -19.89 11.99
N MET A 84 1.40 -20.38 12.56
CA MET A 84 0.37 -21.14 11.82
C MET A 84 -0.28 -20.30 10.73
N MET A 85 -0.60 -19.04 10.98
CA MET A 85 -1.17 -18.13 9.97
C MET A 85 -0.20 -17.87 8.82
N ILE A 86 1.08 -17.65 9.10
CA ILE A 86 2.10 -17.46 8.05
C ILE A 86 2.20 -18.74 7.20
N MET A 87 2.17 -19.92 7.82
CA MET A 87 2.17 -21.20 7.11
C MET A 87 0.94 -21.36 6.20
N VAL A 88 -0.25 -20.95 6.65
CA VAL A 88 -1.46 -20.96 5.83
C VAL A 88 -1.31 -20.03 4.62
N VAL A 89 -0.74 -18.84 4.81
CA VAL A 89 -0.49 -17.89 3.70
C VAL A 89 0.50 -18.47 2.69
N ILE A 90 1.60 -19.07 3.14
CA ILE A 90 2.57 -19.71 2.28
C ILE A 90 1.93 -20.87 1.52
N PHE A 91 1.12 -21.68 2.19
CA PHE A 91 0.43 -22.83 1.60
C PHE A 91 -0.60 -22.40 0.54
N THR A 92 -1.36 -21.34 0.79
CA THR A 92 -2.29 -20.77 -0.20
C THR A 92 -1.54 -20.22 -1.42
N LEU A 93 -0.37 -19.59 -1.23
CA LEU A 93 0.49 -19.12 -2.32
C LEU A 93 1.01 -20.28 -3.17
N MET A 94 1.45 -21.36 -2.55
CA MET A 94 1.91 -22.58 -3.24
C MET A 94 0.81 -23.22 -4.08
N ILE A 95 -0.40 -23.38 -3.53
CA ILE A 95 -1.57 -23.92 -4.27
C ILE A 95 -1.90 -23.04 -5.47
N LEU A 96 -1.90 -21.72 -5.28
CA LEU A 96 -2.21 -20.78 -6.34
C LEU A 96 -1.16 -20.79 -7.47
N MET A 97 0.13 -20.94 -7.15
CA MET A 97 1.18 -21.13 -8.16
C MET A 97 0.90 -22.38 -9.02
N PHE A 98 0.57 -23.48 -8.37
CA PHE A 98 0.26 -24.76 -9.06
C PHE A 98 -0.97 -24.68 -9.98
N LEU A 99 -2.01 -23.92 -9.57
CA LEU A 99 -3.21 -23.73 -10.38
C LEU A 99 -2.97 -22.79 -11.57
N ASN A 100 -2.10 -21.80 -11.42
CA ASN A 100 -1.79 -20.82 -12.46
C ASN A 100 -1.03 -21.42 -13.63
N ASP A 101 -0.12 -22.34 -13.37
CA ASP A 101 0.65 -23.03 -14.42
C ASP A 101 -0.27 -23.85 -15.35
N LYS A 102 -1.35 -24.39 -14.82
CA LYS A 102 -2.38 -25.09 -15.63
C LYS A 102 -3.24 -24.15 -16.48
N LEU A 103 -3.51 -22.92 -16.02
CA LEU A 103 -4.37 -21.94 -16.71
C LEU A 103 -3.61 -21.15 -17.77
N ASN A 104 -2.31 -20.90 -17.59
CA ASN A 104 -1.49 -20.14 -18.53
C ASN A 104 -1.21 -20.88 -19.84
N HIS A 105 -1.30 -22.20 -19.83
CA HIS A 105 -1.13 -23.00 -21.07
C HIS A 105 -2.19 -22.74 -22.15
N TYR A 106 -3.33 -22.13 -21.79
CA TYR A 106 -4.43 -21.81 -22.71
C TYR A 106 -4.38 -20.41 -23.31
N ASN A 107 -3.49 -19.49 -22.84
CA ASN A 107 -3.51 -18.09 -23.22
C ASN A 107 -2.36 -17.62 -24.14
N PHE A 108 -1.58 -18.55 -24.73
CA PHE A 108 -0.37 -18.24 -25.51
C PHE A 108 -0.61 -17.65 -26.91
N PHE A 109 -1.87 -17.35 -27.31
CA PHE A 109 -2.20 -16.79 -28.61
C PHE A 109 -2.88 -15.42 -28.51
N LYS A 110 -2.23 -14.43 -27.89
CA LYS A 110 -2.60 -13.01 -28.09
C LYS A 110 -1.44 -12.27 -28.71
N ASN A 111 -1.67 -11.82 -29.96
CA ASN A 111 -0.74 -11.07 -30.80
C ASN A 111 -0.17 -9.87 -30.04
N GLU A 112 1.13 -9.88 -29.75
CA GLU A 112 1.85 -8.82 -29.03
C GLU A 112 2.06 -7.54 -29.88
N ASP A 113 1.96 -7.64 -31.21
CA ASP A 113 2.32 -6.56 -32.14
C ASP A 113 1.34 -5.38 -32.17
N ILE A 114 0.07 -5.58 -31.78
CA ILE A 114 -0.94 -4.52 -31.76
C ILE A 114 -0.85 -3.67 -30.46
N PHE A 115 -0.21 -4.21 -29.42
CA PHE A 115 -0.19 -3.60 -28.10
C PHE A 115 0.78 -2.41 -27.98
N GLN A 116 1.88 -2.39 -28.74
CA GLN A 116 2.93 -1.38 -28.56
C GLN A 116 2.55 0.02 -29.08
N MET A 117 1.79 0.13 -30.15
CA MET A 117 1.40 1.44 -30.71
C MET A 117 0.33 2.16 -29.87
N SER A 118 -0.57 1.43 -29.23
CA SER A 118 -1.63 2.01 -28.40
C SER A 118 -1.12 2.57 -27.05
N ILE A 119 -0.01 2.04 -26.53
CA ILE A 119 0.56 2.43 -25.24
C ILE A 119 1.13 3.85 -25.28
N TYR A 120 1.82 4.25 -26.36
CA TYR A 120 2.45 5.56 -26.47
C TYR A 120 1.43 6.71 -26.53
N TYR A 121 0.32 6.53 -27.24
CA TYR A 121 -0.76 7.53 -27.30
C TYR A 121 -1.52 7.66 -25.97
N ASN A 122 -1.76 6.57 -25.25
CA ASN A 122 -2.50 6.58 -24.01
C ASN A 122 -1.74 7.26 -22.86
N TYR A 123 -0.40 7.28 -22.87
CA TYR A 123 0.40 7.97 -21.86
C TYR A 123 0.18 9.48 -21.86
N LYS A 124 0.19 10.09 -23.05
CA LYS A 124 0.02 11.53 -23.22
C LYS A 124 -1.36 12.03 -22.76
N PHE A 125 -2.39 11.17 -22.84
CA PHE A 125 -3.76 11.51 -22.47
C PHE A 125 -4.17 11.08 -21.06
N SER A 126 -3.35 10.29 -20.36
CA SER A 126 -3.71 9.76 -19.03
C SER A 126 -3.97 10.86 -17.99
N MET A 127 -3.24 11.97 -18.06
CA MET A 127 -3.38 13.12 -17.16
C MET A 127 -4.47 14.11 -17.58
N ASN A 128 -4.81 14.17 -18.88
CA ASN A 128 -5.76 15.16 -19.41
C ASN A 128 -7.17 15.00 -18.82
N LYS A 129 -7.57 13.79 -18.45
CA LYS A 129 -8.88 13.54 -17.85
C LYS A 129 -9.07 14.26 -16.51
N PHE A 130 -8.00 14.48 -15.74
CA PHE A 130 -8.07 15.18 -14.45
C PHE A 130 -8.10 16.71 -14.59
N LEU A 131 -7.72 17.23 -15.76
CA LEU A 131 -7.79 18.66 -16.06
C LEU A 131 -9.17 19.07 -16.61
N ASN A 132 -9.91 18.12 -17.22
CA ASN A 132 -11.21 18.37 -17.82
C ASN A 132 -12.35 18.18 -16.84
N TYR A 133 -13.43 18.98 -17.02
CA TYR A 133 -14.68 18.79 -16.30
C TYR A 133 -15.31 17.43 -16.65
N PRO A 134 -15.83 16.62 -15.69
CA PRO A 134 -16.05 16.91 -14.27
C PRO A 134 -14.89 16.50 -13.32
N MET A 135 -13.84 15.80 -13.79
CA MET A 135 -12.76 15.28 -12.95
C MET A 135 -11.89 16.36 -12.30
N ASN A 136 -11.90 17.58 -12.85
CA ASN A 136 -11.20 18.74 -12.25
C ASN A 136 -11.67 19.04 -10.82
N MET A 137 -12.96 18.88 -10.53
CA MET A 137 -13.51 19.07 -9.17
C MET A 137 -12.88 18.10 -8.15
N LEU A 138 -12.60 16.88 -8.55
CA LEU A 138 -11.94 15.88 -7.71
C LEU A 138 -10.49 16.28 -7.41
N MET A 139 -9.77 16.80 -8.41
CA MET A 139 -8.41 17.29 -8.21
C MET A 139 -8.36 18.47 -7.23
N ILE A 140 -9.26 19.43 -7.37
CA ILE A 140 -9.37 20.59 -6.47
C ILE A 140 -9.69 20.14 -5.04
N SER A 141 -10.64 19.21 -4.87
CA SER A 141 -11.00 18.70 -3.54
C SER A 141 -9.82 18.01 -2.85
N MET A 142 -8.98 17.28 -3.59
CA MET A 142 -7.77 16.64 -3.05
C MET A 142 -6.73 17.68 -2.62
N ILE A 143 -6.55 18.75 -3.38
CA ILE A 143 -5.64 19.85 -3.02
C ILE A 143 -6.09 20.53 -1.72
N ILE A 144 -7.37 20.83 -1.61
CA ILE A 144 -7.95 21.43 -0.39
C ILE A 144 -7.77 20.48 0.81
N TYR A 145 -8.02 19.20 0.63
CA TYR A 145 -7.84 18.19 1.68
C TYR A 145 -6.39 18.15 2.16
N LEU A 146 -5.40 18.13 1.25
CA LEU A 146 -3.99 18.14 1.60
C LEU A 146 -3.57 19.43 2.33
N LEU A 147 -4.12 20.58 1.94
CA LEU A 147 -3.89 21.84 2.63
C LEU A 147 -4.43 21.81 4.06
N LEU A 148 -5.65 21.32 4.25
CA LEU A 148 -6.27 21.20 5.58
C LEU A 148 -5.49 20.24 6.48
N THR A 149 -5.05 19.09 5.96
CA THR A 149 -4.24 18.13 6.73
C THR A 149 -2.90 18.74 7.14
N LEU A 150 -2.24 19.49 6.25
CA LEU A 150 -0.99 20.17 6.58
C LEU A 150 -1.19 21.19 7.73
N ILE A 151 -2.24 22.01 7.66
CA ILE A 151 -2.55 23.00 8.71
C ILE A 151 -2.83 22.29 10.04
N ALA A 152 -3.60 21.20 10.01
CA ALA A 152 -3.93 20.42 11.20
C ALA A 152 -2.67 19.84 11.85
N VAL A 153 -1.79 19.20 11.07
CA VAL A 153 -0.52 18.65 11.57
C VAL A 153 0.36 19.73 12.20
N VAL A 154 0.50 20.87 11.53
CA VAL A 154 1.30 21.99 12.06
C VAL A 154 0.71 22.53 13.36
N LYS A 155 -0.62 22.60 13.50
CA LYS A 155 -1.26 23.03 14.74
C LYS A 155 -1.08 22.03 15.90
N ILE A 156 -1.13 20.73 15.60
CA ILE A 156 -0.96 19.68 16.60
C ILE A 156 0.50 19.62 17.07
N THR A 157 1.47 19.78 16.15
CA THR A 157 2.90 19.69 16.48
C THR A 157 3.45 20.95 17.15
N LYS A 158 2.87 22.11 16.88
CA LYS A 158 3.26 23.37 17.56
C LYS A 158 2.58 23.49 18.93
N ILE A 159 3.16 22.90 19.95
CA ILE A 159 2.77 23.10 21.34
C ILE A 159 3.35 24.46 21.82
N LYS A 160 2.65 25.56 21.55
CA LYS A 160 3.01 26.89 22.05
C LYS A 160 2.58 27.12 23.50
N ASN A 161 1.62 26.38 24.00
CA ASN A 161 1.12 26.45 25.36
C ASN A 161 1.87 25.41 26.19
N GLY A 162 2.51 25.84 27.24
CA GLY A 162 3.22 24.96 28.18
C GLY A 162 2.28 23.90 28.79
N PRO A 163 2.82 22.96 29.60
CA PRO A 163 2.02 21.88 30.17
C PRO A 163 0.86 22.46 30.97
N LEU A 164 -0.33 21.88 30.77
CA LEU A 164 -1.58 22.30 31.43
C LEU A 164 -1.49 22.22 32.97
N ARG A 165 -0.52 21.51 33.50
CA ARG A 165 -0.25 21.44 34.94
C ARG A 165 0.72 22.57 35.32
N GLN A 166 0.21 23.67 35.79
CA GLN A 166 0.99 24.65 36.56
C GLN A 166 1.35 24.02 37.91
N LYS A 167 2.66 23.89 38.21
CA LYS A 167 3.11 23.66 39.58
C LYS A 167 2.89 24.96 40.35
N ILE A 168 1.93 24.96 41.28
CA ILE A 168 1.81 25.94 42.35
C ILE A 168 2.87 25.61 43.39
#